data_44c344125a604adae093d161f7e68677
#
_entry.id   44c344125a604adae093d161f7e68677
#
_cell.length_a   1.000
_cell.length_b   1.000
_cell.length_c   1.000
_cell.angle_alpha   90.00
_cell.angle_beta   90.00
_cell.angle_gamma   90.00
#
_symmetry.space_group_name_H-M   'P 1'
#
loop_
_entity.id
_entity.type
_entity.pdbx_description
1 polymer ?
#
loop_
_entity_poly.entity_id
_entity_poly.type
_entity_poly.pdbx_seq_one_letter_code
_entity_poly.pdbx_strand_id
1 'polypeptide(L)'
;MTILAFPQPESDRFDDWWQAYPHPRRVKKALCRELWNRITGEGLETRTLDKDSNTYFPIFLKATPEEIIAATKRYAERNRKPGIGNFGYVEDGKFICMSSSFLNQGRFLDD
;
A
#
# COMPACT_ATOMS: atom_id res chain seq x y z
N MET A 1 32.71 -3.67 -13.51
CA MET A 1 32.33 -3.77 -13.09
C MET A 1 31.54 -3.82 -12.69
N THR A 2 31.24 -3.95 -12.57
CA THR A 2 30.55 -3.98 -12.17
C THR A 2 29.83 -3.91 -11.60
N ILE A 3 29.53 -3.72 -11.30
CA ILE A 3 28.88 -3.64 -10.66
C ILE A 3 27.95 -3.67 -10.54
N LEU A 4 27.77 -3.64 -10.70
CA LEU A 4 26.96 -3.74 -10.52
C LEU A 4 26.15 -4.25 -10.09
N ALA A 5 26.18 -4.20 -10.08
CA ALA A 5 25.53 -5.13 -9.58
C ALA A 5 24.64 -4.94 -8.53
N PHE A 6 24.17 -3.95 -8.25
CA PHE A 6 23.30 -3.76 -7.31
C PHE A 6 22.12 -3.31 -7.79
N PRO A 7 21.33 -3.89 -8.31
CA PRO A 7 20.21 -3.57 -8.91
C PRO A 7 19.05 -3.48 -8.10
N GLN A 8 19.14 -3.56 -6.92
CA GLN A 8 18.08 -3.73 -6.19
C GLN A 8 17.05 -2.74 -6.26
N PRO A 9 17.25 -1.51 -6.36
CA PRO A 9 16.17 -0.57 -6.25
C PRO A 9 15.07 -0.80 -7.22
N GLU A 10 15.40 -1.10 -8.43
CA GLU A 10 14.33 -1.27 -9.33
C GLU A 10 13.70 -2.60 -9.18
N SER A 11 14.35 -3.54 -8.53
CA SER A 11 13.76 -4.84 -8.43
C SER A 11 12.66 -4.87 -7.38
N ASP A 12 12.68 -4.03 -6.35
CA ASP A 12 11.64 -4.14 -5.36
C ASP A 12 10.51 -3.15 -5.57
N ARG A 13 10.69 -2.14 -6.37
CA ARG A 13 9.67 -1.20 -6.79
C ARG A 13 8.90 -0.50 -5.65
N PHE A 14 9.48 -0.42 -4.47
CA PHE A 14 8.82 0.24 -3.36
C PHE A 14 8.53 1.71 -3.67
N ASP A 15 9.49 2.39 -4.29
CA ASP A 15 9.31 3.80 -4.59
C ASP A 15 8.18 4.01 -5.60
N ASP A 16 7.99 3.09 -6.52
CA ASP A 16 6.88 3.17 -7.46
C ASP A 16 5.54 3.09 -6.72
N TRP A 17 5.44 2.20 -5.74
CA TRP A 17 4.24 2.10 -4.94
C TRP A 17 4.03 3.36 -4.11
N TRP A 18 5.10 3.85 -3.48
CA TRP A 18 5.01 5.04 -2.63
C TRP A 18 4.49 6.23 -3.41
N GLN A 19 4.97 6.38 -4.66
CA GLN A 19 4.51 7.48 -5.51
C GLN A 19 3.10 7.27 -6.01
N ALA A 20 2.66 6.03 -6.16
CA ALA A 20 1.30 5.74 -6.60
C ALA A 20 0.27 5.93 -5.49
N TYR A 21 0.69 5.86 -4.24
CA TYR A 21 -0.25 5.99 -3.12
C TYR A 21 -0.72 7.44 -3.00
N PRO A 22 -2.03 7.66 -2.71
CA PRO A 22 -2.55 9.04 -2.61
C PRO A 22 -1.76 9.88 -1.64
N HIS A 23 -1.29 11.01 -2.14
CA HIS A 23 -0.38 11.89 -1.40
C HIS A 23 -0.87 12.28 0.00
N PRO A 24 -2.13 12.68 0.19
CA PRO A 24 -2.54 13.13 1.51
C PRO A 24 -2.44 12.09 2.62
N ARG A 25 -2.33 10.81 2.25
CA ARG A 25 -2.33 9.75 3.24
C ARG A 25 -1.04 8.93 3.24
N ARG A 26 0.01 9.46 2.65
CA ARG A 26 1.32 8.83 2.72
C ARG A 26 1.93 9.11 4.08
N VAL A 27 2.07 8.10 4.90
CA VAL A 27 2.63 8.26 6.26
C VAL A 27 3.53 7.08 6.60
N LYS A 28 4.43 7.31 7.54
CA LYS A 28 5.26 6.25 8.11
C LYS A 28 6.04 5.47 7.05
N LYS A 29 6.80 6.19 6.25
CA LYS A 29 7.50 5.59 5.11
C LYS A 29 8.38 4.42 5.52
N ALA A 30 9.11 4.53 6.63
CA ALA A 30 10.02 3.47 7.07
C ALA A 30 9.24 2.20 7.43
N LEU A 31 8.10 2.34 8.10
CA LEU A 31 7.26 1.20 8.42
C LEU A 31 6.69 0.60 7.14
N CYS A 32 6.25 1.44 6.19
CA CYS A 32 5.74 0.95 4.92
C CYS A 32 6.80 0.18 4.17
N ARG A 33 8.04 0.63 4.22
CA ARG A 33 9.15 -0.06 3.57
C ARG A 33 9.34 -1.46 4.16
N GLU A 34 9.27 -1.57 5.48
CA GLU A 34 9.42 -2.86 6.13
C GLU A 34 8.26 -3.79 5.77
N LEU A 35 7.02 -3.27 5.80
CA LEU A 35 5.86 -4.07 5.44
C LEU A 35 5.93 -4.53 3.99
N TRP A 36 6.35 -3.64 3.11
CA TRP A 36 6.54 -3.96 1.69
C TRP A 36 7.54 -5.10 1.51
N ASN A 37 8.67 -5.01 2.21
CA ASN A 37 9.69 -6.05 2.09
C ASN A 37 9.16 -7.41 2.52
N ARG A 38 8.35 -7.45 3.57
CA ARG A 38 7.78 -8.71 4.04
C ARG A 38 6.72 -9.25 3.09
N ILE A 39 5.80 -8.40 2.67
CA ILE A 39 4.69 -8.82 1.82
C ILE A 39 5.19 -9.30 0.45
N THR A 40 6.18 -8.60 -0.10
CA THR A 40 6.71 -8.99 -1.42
C THR A 40 7.78 -10.08 -1.32
N GLY A 41 8.23 -10.40 -0.11
CA GLY A 41 9.21 -11.45 0.12
C GLY A 41 8.53 -12.73 0.58
N GLU A 42 8.78 -13.09 1.84
CA GLU A 42 8.26 -14.36 2.36
C GLU A 42 6.81 -14.26 2.84
N GLY A 43 6.31 -13.07 3.01
CA GLY A 43 4.95 -12.86 3.47
C GLY A 43 4.91 -12.21 4.83
N LEU A 44 3.75 -11.69 5.19
CA LEU A 44 3.53 -11.01 6.45
C LEU A 44 2.35 -11.65 7.17
N GLU A 45 2.57 -12.08 8.40
CA GLU A 45 1.48 -12.55 9.25
C GLU A 45 0.94 -11.35 10.00
N THR A 46 -0.35 -11.12 9.92
CA THR A 46 -0.98 -10.00 10.60
C THR A 46 -2.40 -10.39 10.99
N ARG A 47 -3.21 -9.44 11.37
CA ARG A 47 -4.58 -9.69 11.78
C ARG A 47 -5.49 -8.70 11.11
N THR A 48 -6.71 -9.12 10.84
CA THR A 48 -7.72 -8.24 10.32
C THR A 48 -8.97 -8.37 11.17
N LEU A 49 -9.78 -7.32 11.19
CA LEU A 49 -10.97 -7.27 12.02
C LEU A 49 -12.15 -7.85 11.25
N ASP A 50 -12.84 -8.79 11.87
CA ASP A 50 -14.10 -9.27 11.34
C ASP A 50 -15.17 -8.35 11.93
N LYS A 51 -15.78 -7.53 11.11
CA LYS A 51 -16.74 -6.55 11.57
C LYS A 51 -18.02 -7.18 12.11
N ASP A 52 -18.37 -8.36 11.63
CA ASP A 52 -19.59 -9.01 12.07
C ASP A 52 -19.45 -9.53 13.49
N SER A 53 -18.33 -10.12 13.83
CA SER A 53 -18.10 -10.65 15.16
C SER A 53 -17.34 -9.71 16.06
N ASN A 54 -16.81 -8.62 15.49
CA ASN A 54 -15.99 -7.64 16.20
C ASN A 54 -14.77 -8.30 16.85
N THR A 55 -14.19 -9.29 16.18
CA THR A 55 -12.99 -9.96 16.65
C THR A 55 -11.92 -9.93 15.59
N TYR A 56 -10.67 -10.04 16.01
CA TYR A 56 -9.56 -10.10 15.08
C TYR A 56 -9.25 -11.56 14.76
N PHE A 57 -8.85 -11.81 13.52
CA PHE A 57 -8.40 -13.14 13.14
C PHE A 57 -7.11 -13.00 12.31
N PRO A 58 -6.25 -14.01 12.35
CA PRO A 58 -4.96 -13.93 11.64
C PRO A 58 -5.14 -14.07 10.15
N ILE A 59 -4.31 -13.33 9.40
CA ILE A 59 -4.22 -13.47 7.94
C ILE A 59 -2.77 -13.46 7.54
N PHE A 60 -2.49 -14.02 6.39
CA PHE A 60 -1.15 -14.04 5.83
C PHE A 60 -1.17 -13.28 4.53
N LEU A 61 -0.33 -12.26 4.42
CA LEU A 61 -0.30 -11.37 3.26
C LEU A 61 0.94 -11.64 2.44
N LYS A 62 0.75 -11.95 1.17
CA LYS A 62 1.86 -12.11 0.24
C LYS A 62 1.37 -11.70 -1.14
N ALA A 63 2.12 -10.87 -1.81
CA ALA A 63 1.76 -10.37 -3.13
C ALA A 63 3.00 -9.88 -3.86
N THR A 64 2.92 -9.81 -5.17
CA THR A 64 4.02 -9.25 -5.95
C THR A 64 3.95 -7.74 -5.95
N PRO A 65 5.05 -7.05 -6.20
CA PRO A 65 5.01 -5.60 -6.33
C PRO A 65 3.99 -5.13 -7.36
N GLU A 66 3.87 -5.83 -8.47
CA GLU A 66 2.94 -5.45 -9.53
C GLU A 66 1.50 -5.53 -9.06
N GLU A 67 1.18 -6.56 -8.29
CA GLU A 67 -0.17 -6.72 -7.77
C GLU A 67 -0.54 -5.58 -6.82
N ILE A 68 0.39 -5.24 -5.93
CA ILE A 68 0.13 -4.18 -4.96
C ILE A 68 0.01 -2.82 -5.66
N ILE A 69 0.90 -2.54 -6.61
CA ILE A 69 0.88 -1.27 -7.33
C ILE A 69 -0.41 -1.14 -8.14
N ALA A 70 -0.81 -2.22 -8.83
CA ALA A 70 -2.02 -2.17 -9.62
C ALA A 70 -3.26 -1.92 -8.75
N ALA A 71 -3.34 -2.60 -7.61
CA ALA A 71 -4.45 -2.40 -6.68
C ALA A 71 -4.43 -0.97 -6.13
N THR A 72 -3.25 -0.43 -5.86
CA THR A 72 -3.11 0.92 -5.35
C THR A 72 -3.60 1.95 -6.35
N LYS A 73 -3.28 1.74 -7.63
CA LYS A 73 -3.73 2.66 -8.68
C LYS A 73 -5.24 2.65 -8.80
N ARG A 74 -5.86 1.46 -8.71
CA ARG A 74 -7.32 1.36 -8.74
C ARG A 74 -7.94 2.04 -7.53
N TYR A 75 -7.34 1.85 -6.36
CA TYR A 75 -7.81 2.45 -5.12
C TYR A 75 -7.74 3.98 -5.20
N ALA A 76 -6.62 4.50 -5.68
CA ALA A 76 -6.44 5.94 -5.84
C ALA A 76 -7.45 6.51 -6.82
N GLU A 77 -7.69 5.80 -7.92
CA GLU A 77 -8.60 6.29 -8.94
C GLU A 77 -10.04 6.34 -8.43
N ARG A 78 -10.46 5.36 -7.64
CA ARG A 78 -11.79 5.36 -7.07
C ARG A 78 -12.03 6.53 -6.12
N ASN A 79 -10.98 7.02 -5.49
CA ASN A 79 -11.09 8.12 -4.54
C ASN A 79 -10.74 9.47 -5.16
N ARG A 80 -10.44 9.50 -6.45
CA ARG A 80 -10.05 10.72 -7.10
C ARG A 80 -11.26 11.60 -7.38
N LYS A 81 -11.12 12.88 -7.13
CA LYS A 81 -12.14 13.85 -7.47
C LYS A 81 -11.43 15.15 -7.77
N PRO A 82 -11.12 15.41 -9.02
CA PRO A 82 -10.42 16.63 -9.40
C PRO A 82 -11.24 17.84 -8.98
N GLY A 83 -10.58 18.84 -8.48
CA GLY A 83 -11.24 20.04 -8.07
C GLY A 83 -10.37 20.85 -7.16
N ILE A 84 -10.87 22.04 -6.82
CA ILE A 84 -10.11 22.94 -6.03
C ILE A 84 -10.15 22.53 -4.58
N GLY A 85 -8.97 22.48 -3.96
CA GLY A 85 -8.88 22.32 -2.53
C GLY A 85 -8.96 20.90 -1.99
N ASN A 86 -8.94 19.90 -2.83
CA ASN A 86 -9.01 18.54 -2.30
C ASN A 86 -7.88 17.65 -2.77
N PHE A 87 -6.77 18.22 -3.20
CA PHE A 87 -5.60 17.48 -3.66
C PHE A 87 -5.96 16.43 -4.71
N GLY A 88 -7.09 16.58 -5.38
CA GLY A 88 -7.53 15.63 -6.38
C GLY A 88 -8.26 14.41 -5.83
N TYR A 89 -8.59 14.42 -4.55
CA TYR A 89 -9.29 13.28 -3.92
C TYR A 89 -10.54 13.75 -3.17
N VAL A 90 -11.51 12.86 -3.08
CA VAL A 90 -12.75 13.12 -2.36
C VAL A 90 -12.45 13.51 -0.93
N GLU A 91 -13.03 14.59 -0.46
CA GLU A 91 -12.86 15.09 0.91
C GLU A 91 -11.40 15.20 1.31
N ASP A 92 -10.55 15.67 0.39
CA ASP A 92 -9.12 15.82 0.62
C ASP A 92 -8.44 14.52 1.07
N GLY A 93 -9.00 13.42 0.68
CA GLY A 93 -8.43 12.12 1.03
C GLY A 93 -8.90 11.58 2.36
N LYS A 94 -9.95 12.17 2.93
CA LYS A 94 -10.43 11.76 4.26
C LYS A 94 -10.82 10.28 4.32
N PHE A 95 -11.36 9.74 3.22
CA PHE A 95 -11.79 8.37 3.21
C PHE A 95 -10.73 7.39 2.70
N ILE A 96 -9.52 7.87 2.47
CA ILE A 96 -8.42 7.02 2.06
C ILE A 96 -7.66 6.57 3.30
N CYS A 97 -7.41 5.29 3.45
CA CYS A 97 -6.68 4.83 4.62
C CYS A 97 -5.21 5.24 4.52
N MET A 98 -4.52 5.24 5.64
CA MET A 98 -3.11 5.56 5.67
C MET A 98 -2.31 4.50 4.93
N SER A 99 -1.18 4.90 4.34
CA SER A 99 -0.36 3.99 3.55
C SER A 99 0.07 2.75 4.34
N SER A 100 0.40 2.93 5.62
CA SER A 100 0.78 1.79 6.44
C SER A 100 -0.39 0.84 6.67
N SER A 101 -1.61 1.37 6.83
CA SER A 101 -2.79 0.53 7.00
C SER A 101 -3.15 -0.21 5.72
N PHE A 102 -2.95 0.41 4.57
CA PHE A 102 -3.20 -0.22 3.29
C PHE A 102 -2.37 -1.51 3.15
N LEU A 103 -1.10 -1.46 3.56
CA LEU A 103 -0.25 -2.63 3.51
C LEU A 103 -0.55 -3.59 4.66
N ASN A 104 -0.58 -3.09 5.90
CA ASN A 104 -0.68 -3.94 7.07
C ASN A 104 -2.00 -4.69 7.17
N GLN A 105 -3.07 -4.12 6.65
CA GLN A 105 -4.38 -4.74 6.70
C GLN A 105 -4.76 -5.45 5.40
N GLY A 106 -3.84 -5.49 4.43
CA GLY A 106 -4.10 -6.19 3.19
C GLY A 106 -5.19 -5.55 2.34
N ARG A 107 -5.34 -4.23 2.42
CA ARG A 107 -6.40 -3.55 1.67
C ARG A 107 -6.20 -3.69 0.17
N PHE A 108 -4.99 -3.97 -0.27
CA PHE A 108 -4.73 -4.20 -1.69
C PHE A 108 -5.45 -5.46 -2.20
N LEU A 109 -5.88 -6.34 -1.30
CA LEU A 109 -6.62 -7.53 -1.70
C LEU A 109 -8.09 -7.22 -1.95
N ASP A 110 -8.57 -6.07 -1.54
CA ASP A 110 -9.98 -5.72 -1.70
C ASP A 110 -10.32 -5.30 -3.12
N ASP A 111 -9.34 -5.16 -3.95
CA ASP A 111 -9.59 -4.77 -5.35
C ASP A 111 -9.59 -5.91 -6.32
#